data_e1e5d88a01a4414b9219d7c71489f5f3
#
_entry.id   e1e5d88a01a4414b9219d7c71489f5f3
#
_cell.length_a   1.000
_cell.length_b   1.000
_cell.length_c   1.000
_cell.angle_alpha   90.00
_cell.angle_beta   90.00
_cell.angle_gamma   90.00
#
_symmetry.space_group_name_H-M   'P 1'
#
loop_
_entity.id
_entity.type
_entity.pdbx_description
1 polymer ?
#
loop_
_entity_poly.entity_id
_entity_poly.type
_entity_poly.pdbx_seq_one_letter_code
_entity_poly.pdbx_strand_id
1 'polypeptide(L)'
;MINIPQKAKILLVKLRSIGDVVYNTTVYGPLKKCFPDAHLTVLVERPSYDLVCDHPYVDEVLCFDKKPLWKQVQFYIRLIRTRYDVAIDMHEGTRGAVMCFLTRAPIIIGNKYAKRSFLYNTKLDFSDLKPRFPVDYQVALIKKIGVSFDHIAPSVYISNYASQKAKSLLSKNGIQGGDKYCVVHPGTKNIYDQWQYEKFARLAEIIPKKYGIKVLFTCGPGEEFQVEHIMKLVQGPQIAYIQTGLQELGSVTQGARFVVCHNGGYMHLASALGTPVIALFGVVHPEVWKPLGKHDQVIYKNIECSPCYKHTRKPECYEGDAECKRMIEVEDLFAAIDQSVGL
;
A
#
# COMPACT_ATOMS: atom_id res chain seq x y z
N MET A 1 10.93 -17.83 21.74
CA MET A 1 10.67 -16.38 21.81
C MET A 1 11.91 -15.70 22.36
N ILE A 2 12.25 -14.52 21.84
CA ILE A 2 13.36 -13.71 22.35
C ILE A 2 12.79 -12.73 23.36
N ASN A 3 13.38 -12.69 24.55
CA ASN A 3 12.96 -11.75 25.59
C ASN A 3 13.62 -10.38 25.33
N ILE A 4 12.83 -9.33 25.31
CA ILE A 4 13.29 -7.94 25.16
C ILE A 4 12.77 -7.08 26.32
N PRO A 5 13.48 -5.98 26.68
CA PRO A 5 13.03 -5.06 27.73
C PRO A 5 11.70 -4.40 27.37
N GLN A 6 10.86 -4.11 28.39
CA GLN A 6 9.61 -3.37 28.16
C GLN A 6 9.82 -1.96 27.58
N LYS A 7 10.94 -1.32 27.92
CA LYS A 7 11.36 0.01 27.39
C LYS A 7 12.35 -0.10 26.24
N ALA A 8 12.27 -1.19 25.45
CA ALA A 8 13.19 -1.41 24.34
C ALA A 8 13.06 -0.33 23.25
N LYS A 9 14.17 0.06 22.66
CA LYS A 9 14.21 0.83 21.40
C LYS A 9 14.20 -0.13 20.24
N ILE A 10 13.10 -0.13 19.49
CA ILE A 10 12.84 -1.06 18.38
C ILE A 10 12.87 -0.32 17.06
N LEU A 11 13.69 -0.77 16.12
CA LEU A 11 13.73 -0.28 14.75
C LEU A 11 13.07 -1.29 13.80
N LEU A 12 12.04 -0.85 13.06
CA LEU A 12 11.48 -1.59 11.94
C LEU A 12 11.93 -0.96 10.62
N VAL A 13 12.53 -1.74 9.74
CA VAL A 13 13.02 -1.28 8.44
C VAL A 13 12.12 -1.79 7.32
N LYS A 14 11.30 -0.91 6.73
CA LYS A 14 10.46 -1.21 5.56
C LYS A 14 10.50 -0.06 4.57
N LEU A 15 11.52 -0.04 3.70
CA LEU A 15 11.85 1.13 2.87
C LEU A 15 10.79 1.45 1.82
N ARG A 16 10.21 0.45 1.16
CA ARG A 16 9.26 0.55 0.04
C ARG A 16 8.57 -0.80 -0.19
N SER A 17 7.50 -1.00 -1.00
CA SER A 17 6.73 0.05 -1.69
C SER A 17 5.63 0.63 -0.79
N ILE A 18 4.77 1.53 -1.34
CA ILE A 18 3.62 2.07 -0.59
C ILE A 18 2.76 0.93 -0.02
N GLY A 19 2.33 -0.03 -0.83
CA GLY A 19 1.53 -1.17 -0.38
C GLY A 19 2.22 -2.03 0.68
N ASP A 20 3.52 -2.26 0.54
CA ASP A 20 4.31 -2.98 1.54
C ASP A 20 4.40 -2.23 2.89
N VAL A 21 4.48 -0.90 2.85
CA VAL A 21 4.48 -0.07 4.07
C VAL A 21 3.09 -0.04 4.69
N VAL A 22 2.01 -0.02 3.89
CA VAL A 22 0.65 -0.20 4.40
C VAL A 22 0.54 -1.53 5.14
N TYR A 23 0.99 -2.63 4.57
CA TYR A 23 1.02 -3.91 5.29
C TYR A 23 1.89 -3.88 6.55
N ASN A 24 2.96 -3.08 6.56
CA ASN A 24 3.82 -2.94 7.74
C ASN A 24 3.08 -2.32 8.93
N THR A 25 2.07 -1.48 8.71
CA THR A 25 1.28 -0.89 9.79
C THR A 25 0.52 -1.92 10.62
N THR A 26 0.29 -3.12 10.10
CA THR A 26 -0.36 -4.24 10.81
C THR A 26 0.35 -4.59 12.12
N VAL A 27 1.66 -4.39 12.20
CA VAL A 27 2.44 -4.81 13.37
C VAL A 27 2.60 -3.74 14.44
N TYR A 28 2.29 -2.46 14.15
CA TYR A 28 2.56 -1.35 15.09
C TYR A 28 1.69 -1.41 16.34
N GLY A 29 0.37 -1.55 16.17
CA GLY A 29 -0.58 -1.65 17.28
C GLY A 29 -0.31 -2.86 18.18
N PRO A 30 -0.24 -4.10 17.67
CA PRO A 30 0.11 -5.28 18.46
C PRO A 30 1.46 -5.15 19.18
N LEU A 31 2.47 -4.55 18.54
CA LEU A 31 3.77 -4.30 19.16
C LEU A 31 3.64 -3.36 20.37
N LYS A 32 2.96 -2.22 20.21
CA LYS A 32 2.73 -1.26 21.29
C LYS A 32 1.81 -1.81 22.39
N LYS A 33 0.86 -2.69 22.06
CA LYS A 33 0.03 -3.38 23.05
C LYS A 33 0.87 -4.33 23.92
N CYS A 34 1.82 -5.04 23.31
CA CYS A 34 2.71 -5.96 23.99
C CYS A 34 3.82 -5.23 24.78
N PHE A 35 4.35 -4.14 24.24
CA PHE A 35 5.42 -3.31 24.81
C PHE A 35 4.99 -1.84 24.85
N PRO A 36 4.14 -1.43 25.80
CA PRO A 36 3.59 -0.05 25.84
C PRO A 36 4.67 1.01 25.98
N ASP A 37 5.72 0.72 26.73
CA ASP A 37 6.83 1.65 27.01
C ASP A 37 7.96 1.58 25.96
N ALA A 38 7.87 0.69 24.98
CA ALA A 38 8.90 0.60 23.93
C ALA A 38 8.87 1.82 23.03
N HIS A 39 10.05 2.30 22.63
CA HIS A 39 10.21 3.35 21.63
C HIS A 39 10.28 2.72 20.24
N LEU A 40 9.19 2.85 19.47
CA LEU A 40 9.09 2.32 18.13
C LEU A 40 9.55 3.33 17.09
N THR A 41 10.66 3.02 16.42
CA THR A 41 11.16 3.76 15.27
C THR A 41 10.85 2.99 13.98
N VAL A 42 10.25 3.66 13.00
CA VAL A 42 9.97 3.09 11.67
C VAL A 42 10.83 3.78 10.61
N LEU A 43 11.55 3.01 9.81
CA LEU A 43 12.42 3.52 8.76
C LEU A 43 11.81 3.21 7.39
N VAL A 44 11.52 4.29 6.63
CA VAL A 44 10.91 4.25 5.29
C VAL A 44 11.68 5.11 4.28
N GLU A 45 11.45 4.92 2.98
CA GLU A 45 11.83 5.87 1.93
C GLU A 45 10.77 6.98 1.80
N ARG A 46 11.16 8.14 1.23
CA ARG A 46 10.33 9.35 1.11
C ARG A 46 8.89 9.13 0.60
N PRO A 47 8.65 8.32 -0.46
CA PRO A 47 7.30 8.13 -0.97
C PRO A 47 6.30 7.52 0.03
N SER A 48 6.80 6.84 1.06
CA SER A 48 5.94 6.19 2.07
C SER A 48 5.95 6.92 3.42
N TYR A 49 6.68 8.02 3.55
CA TYR A 49 6.81 8.77 4.81
C TYR A 49 5.46 9.22 5.36
N ASP A 50 4.63 9.80 4.49
CA ASP A 50 3.33 10.35 4.86
C ASP A 50 2.32 9.30 5.36
N LEU A 51 2.57 8.00 5.11
CA LEU A 51 1.73 6.91 5.63
C LEU A 51 1.97 6.63 7.10
N VAL A 52 3.13 7.01 7.64
CA VAL A 52 3.59 6.59 8.96
C VAL A 52 3.98 7.76 9.88
N CYS A 53 4.17 8.98 9.34
CA CYS A 53 4.70 10.12 10.11
C CYS A 53 3.80 10.54 11.28
N ASP A 54 2.48 10.42 11.14
CA ASP A 54 1.50 10.80 12.16
C ASP A 54 0.82 9.56 12.80
N HIS A 55 1.41 8.37 12.61
CA HIS A 55 0.78 7.13 13.07
C HIS A 55 0.86 7.02 14.61
N PRO A 56 -0.28 6.83 15.33
CA PRO A 56 -0.34 6.96 16.79
C PRO A 56 0.51 5.95 17.57
N TYR A 57 0.92 4.86 16.93
CA TYR A 57 1.76 3.83 17.54
C TYR A 57 3.25 3.97 17.19
N VAL A 58 3.65 4.98 16.41
CA VAL A 58 5.03 5.20 16.01
C VAL A 58 5.58 6.41 16.74
N ASP A 59 6.66 6.22 17.50
CA ASP A 59 7.27 7.30 18.27
C ASP A 59 8.24 8.14 17.42
N GLU A 60 8.87 7.51 16.42
CA GLU A 60 9.82 8.18 15.54
C GLU A 60 9.78 7.60 14.14
N VAL A 61 9.82 8.46 13.12
CA VAL A 61 9.95 8.04 11.72
C VAL A 61 11.28 8.51 11.15
N LEU A 62 12.10 7.56 10.70
CA LEU A 62 13.30 7.84 9.94
C LEU A 62 12.99 7.78 8.45
N CYS A 63 13.22 8.90 7.75
CA CYS A 63 13.07 8.96 6.31
C CYS A 63 14.43 8.84 5.63
N PHE A 64 14.60 7.81 4.80
CA PHE A 64 15.81 7.66 4.00
C PHE A 64 15.66 8.31 2.63
N ASP A 65 16.47 9.33 2.39
CA ASP A 65 16.60 10.01 1.11
C ASP A 65 17.84 9.52 0.34
N LYS A 66 17.66 9.19 -0.95
CA LYS A 66 18.76 8.71 -1.80
C LYS A 66 19.72 9.81 -2.26
N LYS A 67 19.34 11.06 -2.14
CA LYS A 67 20.13 12.25 -2.52
C LYS A 67 19.81 13.40 -1.57
N PRO A 68 20.74 14.27 -1.29
CA PRO A 68 22.17 14.23 -1.62
C PRO A 68 23.00 13.31 -0.71
N LEU A 69 24.23 12.98 -1.12
CA LEU A 69 25.10 12.05 -0.39
C LEU A 69 25.40 12.47 1.07
N TRP A 70 25.56 13.76 1.33
CA TRP A 70 25.84 14.24 2.70
C TRP A 70 24.69 13.94 3.67
N LYS A 71 23.44 14.01 3.21
CA LYS A 71 22.27 13.60 4.02
C LYS A 71 22.31 12.08 4.33
N GLN A 72 22.75 11.28 3.37
CA GLN A 72 22.90 9.84 3.60
C GLN A 72 23.97 9.59 4.67
N VAL A 73 25.11 10.29 4.62
CA VAL A 73 26.17 10.16 5.64
C VAL A 73 25.61 10.53 7.01
N GLN A 74 24.92 11.68 7.14
CA GLN A 74 24.29 12.09 8.39
C GLN A 74 23.28 11.06 8.89
N PHE A 75 22.47 10.51 7.98
CA PHE A 75 21.51 9.45 8.30
C PHE A 75 22.19 8.20 8.86
N TYR A 76 23.26 7.71 8.23
CA TYR A 76 24.00 6.54 8.72
C TYR A 76 24.70 6.81 10.05
N ILE A 77 25.25 8.02 10.26
CA ILE A 77 25.83 8.43 11.55
C ILE A 77 24.74 8.41 12.63
N ARG A 78 23.55 8.94 12.35
CA ARG A 78 22.41 8.90 13.28
C ARG A 78 22.06 7.46 13.63
N LEU A 79 21.93 6.59 12.61
CA LEU A 79 21.56 5.19 12.78
C LEU A 79 22.58 4.43 13.66
N ILE A 80 23.88 4.68 13.46
CA ILE A 80 24.96 4.08 14.25
C ILE A 80 24.98 4.60 15.71
N ARG A 81 24.68 5.88 15.90
CA ARG A 81 24.71 6.53 17.23
C ARG A 81 23.46 6.23 18.06
N THR A 82 22.33 5.96 17.43
CA THR A 82 21.12 5.54 18.12
C THR A 82 21.27 4.09 18.56
N ARG A 83 21.30 3.86 19.86
CA ARG A 83 21.41 2.52 20.44
C ARG A 83 20.04 1.87 20.44
N TYR A 84 19.77 1.03 19.45
CA TYR A 84 18.59 0.17 19.40
C TYR A 84 18.83 -1.13 20.13
N ASP A 85 17.81 -1.66 20.80
CA ASP A 85 17.84 -2.99 21.42
C ASP A 85 17.48 -4.08 20.40
N VAL A 86 16.58 -3.74 19.46
CA VAL A 86 16.11 -4.66 18.41
C VAL A 86 16.05 -3.91 17.07
N ALA A 87 16.59 -4.52 16.03
CA ALA A 87 16.41 -4.07 14.64
C ALA A 87 15.81 -5.20 13.80
N ILE A 88 14.72 -4.93 13.10
CA ILE A 88 13.97 -5.93 12.31
C ILE A 88 13.94 -5.50 10.85
N ASP A 89 14.55 -6.31 9.98
CA ASP A 89 14.50 -6.11 8.54
C ASP A 89 13.23 -6.74 7.94
N MET A 90 12.25 -5.90 7.63
CA MET A 90 11.02 -6.28 6.94
C MET A 90 11.08 -5.94 5.44
N HIS A 91 12.21 -5.39 4.98
CA HIS A 91 12.41 -5.00 3.59
C HIS A 91 13.01 -6.12 2.72
N GLU A 92 13.74 -7.06 3.35
CA GLU A 92 14.45 -8.19 2.71
C GLU A 92 15.49 -7.80 1.65
N GLY A 93 15.73 -6.52 1.46
CA GLY A 93 16.69 -6.02 0.49
C GLY A 93 18.08 -5.84 1.09
N THR A 94 19.09 -5.80 0.22
CA THR A 94 20.48 -5.54 0.62
C THR A 94 20.61 -4.32 1.53
N ARG A 95 19.84 -3.26 1.26
CA ARG A 95 19.89 -2.00 2.01
C ARG A 95 19.30 -2.14 3.40
N GLY A 96 18.17 -2.83 3.55
CA GLY A 96 17.56 -3.09 4.85
C GLY A 96 18.50 -3.84 5.78
N ALA A 97 19.10 -4.92 5.29
CA ALA A 97 20.05 -5.71 6.06
C ALA A 97 21.26 -4.88 6.55
N VAL A 98 21.83 -4.03 5.67
CA VAL A 98 22.95 -3.15 6.04
C VAL A 98 22.50 -2.11 7.07
N MET A 99 21.33 -1.51 6.93
CA MET A 99 20.80 -0.54 7.88
C MET A 99 20.58 -1.16 9.26
N CYS A 100 19.99 -2.35 9.33
CA CYS A 100 19.84 -3.07 10.59
C CYS A 100 21.20 -3.41 11.22
N PHE A 101 22.17 -3.88 10.43
CA PHE A 101 23.52 -4.20 10.93
C PHE A 101 24.24 -2.96 11.49
N LEU A 102 24.12 -1.81 10.83
CA LEU A 102 24.77 -0.57 11.27
C LEU A 102 24.22 -0.02 12.59
N THR A 103 23.02 -0.42 13.02
CA THR A 103 22.49 -0.07 14.35
C THR A 103 23.30 -0.66 15.49
N ARG A 104 24.04 -1.76 15.22
CA ARG A 104 24.73 -2.57 16.24
C ARG A 104 23.78 -3.07 17.34
N ALA A 105 22.49 -3.21 17.04
CA ALA A 105 21.52 -3.78 17.97
C ALA A 105 21.92 -5.21 18.38
N PRO A 106 21.79 -5.58 19.67
CA PRO A 106 22.09 -6.95 20.12
C PRO A 106 21.17 -7.99 19.48
N ILE A 107 19.98 -7.59 19.01
CA ILE A 107 19.03 -8.46 18.33
C ILE A 107 18.74 -7.87 16.94
N ILE A 108 19.18 -8.58 15.89
CA ILE A 108 18.93 -8.22 14.49
C ILE A 108 18.18 -9.35 13.82
N ILE A 109 16.90 -9.12 13.49
CA ILE A 109 15.99 -10.13 12.96
C ILE A 109 15.77 -9.93 11.47
N GLY A 110 15.80 -11.00 10.69
CA GLY A 110 15.47 -10.97 9.27
C GLY A 110 15.25 -12.35 8.66
N ASN A 111 14.96 -12.37 7.37
CA ASN A 111 14.71 -13.58 6.60
C ASN A 111 16.02 -14.35 6.38
N LYS A 112 16.03 -15.67 6.65
CA LYS A 112 17.14 -16.59 6.42
C LYS A 112 17.61 -16.56 4.95
N TYR A 113 16.70 -16.37 4.01
CA TYR A 113 16.97 -16.40 2.57
C TYR A 113 17.21 -15.02 1.95
N ALA A 114 17.25 -13.95 2.76
CA ALA A 114 17.60 -12.63 2.26
C ALA A 114 19.06 -12.62 1.75
N LYS A 115 19.32 -11.85 0.68
CA LYS A 115 20.61 -11.79 -0.01
C LYS A 115 21.81 -11.54 0.93
N ARG A 116 21.59 -10.84 2.05
CA ARG A 116 22.62 -10.53 3.08
C ARG A 116 22.21 -11.04 4.47
N SER A 117 21.59 -12.19 4.54
CA SER A 117 21.12 -12.79 5.79
C SER A 117 22.23 -13.04 6.81
N PHE A 118 23.50 -13.10 6.39
CA PHE A 118 24.64 -13.23 7.31
C PHE A 118 24.82 -12.02 8.24
N LEU A 119 24.19 -10.89 7.93
CA LEU A 119 24.17 -9.70 8.80
C LEU A 119 23.13 -9.78 9.94
N TYR A 120 22.23 -10.77 9.93
CA TYR A 120 21.29 -11.01 11.02
C TYR A 120 21.84 -12.05 11.98
N ASN A 121 21.67 -11.80 13.27
CA ASN A 121 21.98 -12.80 14.31
C ASN A 121 20.76 -13.66 14.67
N THR A 122 19.56 -13.24 14.26
CA THR A 122 18.32 -14.02 14.37
C THR A 122 17.68 -14.15 12.99
N LYS A 123 17.60 -15.37 12.49
CA LYS A 123 17.09 -15.66 11.14
C LYS A 123 15.81 -16.46 11.23
N LEU A 124 14.78 -16.03 10.49
CA LEU A 124 13.55 -16.80 10.34
C LEU A 124 13.55 -17.55 9.01
N ASP A 125 13.14 -18.80 9.07
CA ASP A 125 12.85 -19.63 7.91
C ASP A 125 11.37 -19.45 7.52
N PHE A 126 11.12 -19.11 6.27
CA PHE A 126 9.78 -18.89 5.72
C PHE A 126 9.43 -19.90 4.63
N SER A 127 10.17 -20.99 4.52
CA SER A 127 9.93 -22.03 3.50
C SER A 127 8.52 -22.61 3.58
N ASP A 128 7.92 -22.64 4.78
CA ASP A 128 6.61 -23.24 5.04
C ASP A 128 5.41 -22.29 4.86
N LEU A 129 5.67 -20.98 4.68
CA LEU A 129 4.61 -20.01 4.40
C LEU A 129 4.17 -20.09 2.93
N LYS A 130 3.01 -20.72 2.67
CA LYS A 130 2.40 -20.84 1.33
C LYS A 130 0.88 -20.58 1.40
N PRO A 131 0.30 -19.74 0.52
CA PRO A 131 0.97 -18.73 -0.29
C PRO A 131 1.64 -17.67 0.56
N ARG A 132 2.69 -17.06 0.04
CA ARG A 132 3.50 -16.08 0.77
C ARG A 132 2.83 -14.71 0.78
N PHE A 133 1.91 -14.52 1.73
CA PHE A 133 1.26 -13.23 1.91
C PHE A 133 2.24 -12.25 2.58
N PRO A 134 2.47 -11.05 2.04
CA PRO A 134 3.45 -10.11 2.61
C PRO A 134 3.21 -9.78 4.09
N VAL A 135 1.95 -9.77 4.53
CA VAL A 135 1.60 -9.50 5.92
C VAL A 135 2.00 -10.65 6.85
N ASP A 136 1.85 -11.92 6.41
CA ASP A 136 2.19 -13.09 7.23
C ASP A 136 3.68 -13.13 7.57
N TYR A 137 4.49 -12.73 6.59
CA TYR A 137 5.92 -12.57 6.76
C TYR A 137 6.27 -11.54 7.85
N GLN A 138 5.65 -10.36 7.81
CA GLN A 138 5.90 -9.30 8.79
C GLN A 138 5.41 -9.69 10.19
N VAL A 139 4.24 -10.33 10.27
CA VAL A 139 3.69 -10.89 11.51
C VAL A 139 4.63 -11.93 12.11
N ALA A 140 5.18 -12.84 11.30
CA ALA A 140 6.09 -13.87 11.76
C ALA A 140 7.39 -13.30 12.36
N LEU A 141 7.94 -12.23 11.76
CA LEU A 141 9.12 -11.54 12.30
C LEU A 141 8.85 -10.97 13.70
N ILE A 142 7.71 -10.33 13.88
CA ILE A 142 7.33 -9.71 15.17
C ILE A 142 6.97 -10.75 16.22
N LYS A 143 6.33 -11.87 15.85
CA LYS A 143 6.09 -13.00 16.77
C LYS A 143 7.37 -13.53 17.41
N LYS A 144 8.51 -13.37 16.75
CA LYS A 144 9.82 -13.83 17.30
C LYS A 144 10.21 -13.12 18.59
N ILE A 145 9.76 -11.89 18.80
CA ILE A 145 9.98 -11.11 20.03
C ILE A 145 8.79 -11.20 21.02
N GLY A 146 7.88 -12.15 20.83
CA GLY A 146 6.82 -12.44 21.79
C GLY A 146 5.50 -11.71 21.55
N VAL A 147 5.35 -10.93 20.47
CA VAL A 147 4.10 -10.24 20.17
C VAL A 147 3.03 -11.22 19.69
N SER A 148 1.84 -11.16 20.27
CA SER A 148 0.64 -11.87 19.84
C SER A 148 -0.25 -10.97 18.97
N PHE A 149 -1.10 -11.59 18.15
CA PHE A 149 -2.04 -10.91 17.27
C PHE A 149 -3.43 -11.47 17.49
N ASP A 150 -4.35 -10.62 17.90
CA ASP A 150 -5.79 -10.95 17.98
C ASP A 150 -6.43 -10.84 16.60
N HIS A 151 -5.95 -9.89 15.80
CA HIS A 151 -6.43 -9.58 14.46
C HIS A 151 -5.28 -9.09 13.58
N ILE A 152 -5.30 -9.47 12.32
CA ILE A 152 -4.28 -9.08 11.33
C ILE A 152 -4.95 -8.15 10.31
N ALA A 153 -4.79 -6.84 10.52
CA ALA A 153 -5.26 -5.82 9.57
C ALA A 153 -4.29 -4.63 9.55
N PRO A 154 -4.00 -4.08 8.37
CA PRO A 154 -3.29 -2.83 8.27
C PRO A 154 -4.10 -1.69 8.91
N SER A 155 -3.42 -0.72 9.51
CA SER A 155 -4.02 0.50 10.04
C SER A 155 -3.28 1.72 9.48
N VAL A 156 -4.02 2.62 8.83
CA VAL A 156 -3.48 3.88 8.31
C VAL A 156 -4.16 5.01 9.02
N TYR A 157 -3.38 5.96 9.52
CA TYR A 157 -3.89 7.15 10.18
C TYR A 157 -3.90 8.33 9.21
N ILE A 158 -5.02 9.04 9.15
CA ILE A 158 -5.18 10.26 8.38
C ILE A 158 -5.29 11.43 9.33
N SER A 159 -4.40 12.41 9.19
CA SER A 159 -4.35 13.57 10.05
C SER A 159 -5.55 14.51 9.84
N ASN A 160 -5.93 15.25 10.89
CA ASN A 160 -7.00 16.26 10.80
C ASN A 160 -6.68 17.32 9.75
N TYR A 161 -5.41 17.70 9.62
CA TYR A 161 -4.96 18.64 8.61
C TYR A 161 -5.23 18.12 7.19
N ALA A 162 -4.84 16.89 6.90
CA ALA A 162 -5.10 16.26 5.60
C ALA A 162 -6.61 16.16 5.32
N SER A 163 -7.40 15.85 6.36
CA SER A 163 -8.86 15.77 6.24
C SER A 163 -9.52 17.11 5.90
N GLN A 164 -9.07 18.20 6.51
CA GLN A 164 -9.55 19.56 6.18
C GLN A 164 -9.17 19.97 4.76
N LYS A 165 -7.94 19.70 4.35
CA LYS A 165 -7.44 19.99 3.01
C LYS A 165 -8.17 19.17 1.94
N ALA A 166 -8.43 17.90 2.21
CA ALA A 166 -9.22 17.02 1.32
C ALA A 166 -10.65 17.55 1.12
N LYS A 167 -11.33 17.98 2.19
CA LYS A 167 -12.68 18.61 2.08
C LYS A 167 -12.66 19.85 1.17
N SER A 168 -11.66 20.70 1.32
CA SER A 168 -11.50 21.88 0.46
C SER A 168 -11.26 21.50 -1.00
N LEU A 169 -10.44 20.48 -1.25
CA LEU A 169 -10.18 19.96 -2.61
C LEU A 169 -11.43 19.38 -3.23
N LEU A 170 -12.20 18.57 -2.50
CA LEU A 170 -13.46 17.99 -2.96
C LEU A 170 -14.45 19.10 -3.35
N SER A 171 -14.66 20.10 -2.48
CA SER A 171 -15.55 21.22 -2.73
C SER A 171 -15.16 22.01 -3.98
N LYS A 172 -13.88 22.33 -4.17
CA LYS A 172 -13.35 23.01 -5.37
C LYS A 172 -13.59 22.22 -6.66
N ASN A 173 -13.69 20.89 -6.54
CA ASN A 173 -13.95 19.98 -7.65
C ASN A 173 -15.42 19.54 -7.75
N GLY A 174 -16.36 20.31 -7.18
CA GLY A 174 -17.80 20.09 -7.35
C GLY A 174 -18.38 18.96 -6.51
N ILE A 175 -17.63 18.43 -5.51
CA ILE A 175 -18.13 17.44 -4.55
C ILE A 175 -18.38 18.15 -3.22
N GLN A 176 -19.64 18.39 -2.89
CA GLN A 176 -20.05 19.09 -1.69
C GLN A 176 -20.34 18.13 -0.53
N GLY A 177 -20.45 18.69 0.70
CA GLY A 177 -20.84 17.89 1.86
C GLY A 177 -22.19 17.22 1.65
N GLY A 178 -22.24 15.90 1.83
CA GLY A 178 -23.43 15.07 1.58
C GLY A 178 -23.51 14.40 0.21
N ASP A 179 -22.69 14.83 -0.75
CA ASP A 179 -22.59 14.13 -2.04
C ASP A 179 -22.04 12.72 -1.87
N LYS A 180 -22.66 11.76 -2.55
CA LYS A 180 -22.10 10.42 -2.72
C LYS A 180 -21.14 10.43 -3.90
N TYR A 181 -19.93 9.94 -3.71
CA TYR A 181 -18.94 9.81 -4.79
C TYR A 181 -18.16 8.50 -4.70
N CYS A 182 -17.60 8.08 -5.79
CA CYS A 182 -16.60 7.04 -5.86
C CYS A 182 -15.29 7.61 -6.39
N VAL A 183 -14.18 6.92 -6.07
CA VAL A 183 -12.86 7.27 -6.62
C VAL A 183 -12.48 6.26 -7.70
N VAL A 184 -12.03 6.75 -8.83
CA VAL A 184 -11.42 5.97 -9.91
C VAL A 184 -9.96 6.38 -10.02
N HIS A 185 -9.05 5.42 -9.79
CA HIS A 185 -7.61 5.66 -9.85
C HIS A 185 -6.99 4.82 -10.98
N PRO A 186 -6.86 5.37 -12.20
CA PRO A 186 -6.41 4.63 -13.36
C PRO A 186 -4.89 4.48 -13.43
N GLY A 187 -4.15 5.15 -12.53
CA GLY A 187 -2.70 5.09 -12.49
C GLY A 187 -2.16 3.70 -12.16
N THR A 188 -1.10 3.30 -12.87
CA THR A 188 -0.31 2.12 -12.57
C THR A 188 1.12 2.29 -13.06
N LYS A 189 2.07 1.77 -12.28
CA LYS A 189 3.50 1.78 -12.66
C LYS A 189 3.84 0.75 -13.72
N ASN A 190 3.01 -0.29 -13.82
CA ASN A 190 3.23 -1.38 -14.75
C ASN A 190 2.27 -1.25 -15.93
N ILE A 191 2.81 -0.96 -17.10
CA ILE A 191 2.01 -0.79 -18.33
C ILE A 191 1.15 -2.02 -18.66
N TYR A 192 1.62 -3.22 -18.31
CA TYR A 192 0.86 -4.46 -18.54
C TYR A 192 -0.30 -4.65 -17.56
N ASP A 193 -0.38 -3.87 -16.48
CA ASP A 193 -1.52 -3.82 -15.58
C ASP A 193 -2.52 -2.73 -15.95
N GLN A 194 -2.24 -1.93 -16.99
CA GLN A 194 -3.12 -0.86 -17.43
C GLN A 194 -4.40 -1.43 -18.06
N TRP A 195 -5.55 -1.02 -17.52
CA TRP A 195 -6.85 -1.23 -18.16
C TRP A 195 -7.10 -0.16 -19.21
N GLN A 196 -7.91 -0.46 -20.22
CA GLN A 196 -8.15 0.41 -21.37
C GLN A 196 -8.81 1.73 -20.96
N TYR A 197 -8.33 2.84 -21.50
CA TYR A 197 -8.80 4.18 -21.15
C TYR A 197 -10.26 4.39 -21.54
N GLU A 198 -10.68 3.82 -22.66
CA GLU A 198 -12.06 3.83 -23.16
C GLU A 198 -13.02 3.18 -22.15
N LYS A 199 -12.60 2.12 -21.50
CA LYS A 199 -13.40 1.43 -20.48
C LYS A 199 -13.53 2.23 -19.20
N PHE A 200 -12.46 2.95 -18.79
CA PHE A 200 -12.53 3.90 -17.69
C PHE A 200 -13.49 5.06 -18.02
N ALA A 201 -13.45 5.59 -19.25
CA ALA A 201 -14.37 6.64 -19.69
C ALA A 201 -15.82 6.15 -19.65
N ARG A 202 -16.11 4.98 -20.22
CA ARG A 202 -17.44 4.36 -20.18
C ARG A 202 -17.91 4.09 -18.75
N LEU A 203 -17.04 3.61 -17.87
CA LEU A 203 -17.35 3.41 -16.45
C LEU A 203 -17.79 4.74 -15.80
N ALA A 204 -17.06 5.82 -16.05
CA ALA A 204 -17.35 7.15 -15.52
C ALA A 204 -18.67 7.73 -16.01
N GLU A 205 -19.12 7.37 -17.21
CA GLU A 205 -20.42 7.79 -17.77
C GLU A 205 -21.61 7.00 -17.18
N ILE A 206 -21.38 5.72 -16.85
CA ILE A 206 -22.46 4.82 -16.42
C ILE A 206 -22.70 4.93 -14.91
N ILE A 207 -21.66 5.05 -14.09
CA ILE A 207 -21.79 5.12 -12.62
C ILE A 207 -22.78 6.20 -12.17
N PRO A 208 -22.71 7.46 -12.64
CA PRO A 208 -23.66 8.50 -12.22
C PRO A 208 -25.11 8.17 -12.62
N LYS A 209 -25.31 7.62 -13.81
CA LYS A 209 -26.65 7.27 -14.34
C LYS A 209 -27.26 6.08 -13.59
N LYS A 210 -26.43 5.06 -13.28
CA LYS A 210 -26.91 3.82 -12.65
C LYS A 210 -27.09 3.96 -11.15
N TYR A 211 -26.18 4.67 -10.47
CA TYR A 211 -26.10 4.68 -9.00
C TYR A 211 -26.36 6.05 -8.36
N GLY A 212 -26.44 7.13 -9.14
CA GLY A 212 -26.55 8.49 -8.61
C GLY A 212 -25.30 8.92 -7.81
N ILE A 213 -24.15 8.39 -8.14
CA ILE A 213 -22.87 8.62 -7.44
C ILE A 213 -21.95 9.42 -8.36
N LYS A 214 -21.35 10.50 -7.85
CA LYS A 214 -20.36 11.28 -8.60
C LYS A 214 -19.07 10.48 -8.78
N VAL A 215 -18.41 10.66 -9.92
CA VAL A 215 -17.11 10.04 -10.19
C VAL A 215 -16.01 11.07 -9.99
N LEU A 216 -14.99 10.70 -9.19
CA LEU A 216 -13.79 11.48 -8.98
C LEU A 216 -12.58 10.69 -9.45
N PHE A 217 -11.87 11.20 -10.44
CA PHE A 217 -10.57 10.64 -10.80
C PHE A 217 -9.48 11.12 -9.87
N THR A 218 -8.53 10.23 -9.56
CA THR A 218 -7.31 10.56 -8.84
C THR A 218 -6.10 9.99 -9.57
N CYS A 219 -4.95 10.64 -9.43
CA CYS A 219 -3.69 10.15 -9.98
C CYS A 219 -2.52 10.41 -9.04
N GLY A 220 -1.47 9.61 -9.18
CA GLY A 220 -0.19 9.85 -8.56
C GLY A 220 0.66 10.85 -9.36
N PRO A 221 1.79 11.32 -8.79
CA PRO A 221 2.73 12.17 -9.52
C PRO A 221 3.25 11.50 -10.78
N GLY A 222 3.11 12.17 -11.94
CA GLY A 222 3.53 11.66 -13.25
C GLY A 222 2.52 10.76 -13.96
N GLU A 223 1.31 10.63 -13.41
CA GLU A 223 0.21 9.82 -13.99
C GLU A 223 -0.91 10.71 -14.55
N GLU A 224 -0.75 12.03 -14.56
CA GLU A 224 -1.75 13.02 -14.98
C GLU A 224 -2.24 12.78 -16.41
N PHE A 225 -1.33 12.43 -17.30
CA PHE A 225 -1.63 12.21 -18.73
C PHE A 225 -2.68 11.08 -18.92
N GLN A 226 -2.70 10.07 -18.05
CA GLN A 226 -3.67 8.98 -18.11
C GLN A 226 -5.08 9.49 -17.82
N VAL A 227 -5.23 10.29 -16.76
CA VAL A 227 -6.51 10.89 -16.40
C VAL A 227 -6.98 11.89 -17.47
N GLU A 228 -6.09 12.75 -17.94
CA GLU A 228 -6.40 13.72 -19.00
C GLU A 228 -6.84 13.02 -20.30
N HIS A 229 -6.20 11.90 -20.64
CA HIS A 229 -6.59 11.12 -21.81
C HIS A 229 -8.00 10.52 -21.63
N ILE A 230 -8.29 9.92 -20.48
CA ILE A 230 -9.62 9.38 -20.16
C ILE A 230 -10.67 10.48 -20.20
N MET A 231 -10.40 11.64 -19.61
CA MET A 231 -11.35 12.77 -19.59
C MET A 231 -11.71 13.28 -20.99
N LYS A 232 -10.79 13.20 -21.96
CA LYS A 232 -11.08 13.54 -23.35
C LYS A 232 -12.00 12.54 -24.04
N LEU A 233 -12.03 11.30 -23.58
CA LEU A 233 -12.88 10.23 -24.12
C LEU A 233 -14.31 10.26 -23.52
N VAL A 234 -14.48 10.84 -22.35
CA VAL A 234 -15.78 10.89 -21.66
C VAL A 234 -16.76 11.78 -22.44
N GLN A 235 -17.92 11.22 -22.78
CA GLN A 235 -19.04 11.92 -23.40
C GLN A 235 -20.11 12.23 -22.33
N GLY A 236 -20.06 13.43 -21.76
CA GLY A 236 -21.01 13.78 -20.70
C GLY A 236 -20.58 14.96 -19.83
N PRO A 237 -21.13 15.08 -18.62
CA PRO A 237 -20.78 16.16 -17.70
C PRO A 237 -19.29 16.09 -17.33
N GLN A 238 -18.72 17.25 -17.09
CA GLN A 238 -17.33 17.38 -16.70
C GLN A 238 -17.06 16.54 -15.43
N ILE A 239 -16.11 15.62 -15.53
CA ILE A 239 -15.66 14.80 -14.41
C ILE A 239 -14.51 15.53 -13.71
N ALA A 240 -14.56 15.53 -12.39
CA ALA A 240 -13.50 16.10 -11.56
C ALA A 240 -12.30 15.17 -11.46
N TYR A 241 -11.10 15.74 -11.37
CA TYR A 241 -9.94 14.98 -10.92
C TYR A 241 -9.12 15.73 -9.88
N ILE A 242 -8.46 14.98 -9.02
CA ILE A 242 -7.62 15.52 -7.95
C ILE A 242 -6.28 14.77 -7.95
N GLN A 243 -5.20 15.55 -7.93
CA GLN A 243 -3.85 15.05 -7.64
C GLN A 243 -3.42 15.57 -6.27
N THR A 244 -2.99 14.66 -5.38
CA THR A 244 -2.63 15.03 -4.01
C THR A 244 -1.49 14.16 -3.46
N GLY A 245 -1.00 14.52 -2.27
CA GLY A 245 -0.19 13.64 -1.44
C GLY A 245 -1.00 12.48 -0.86
N LEU A 246 -0.31 11.50 -0.28
CA LEU A 246 -0.94 10.26 0.21
C LEU A 246 -1.93 10.49 1.36
N GLN A 247 -1.69 11.46 2.21
CA GLN A 247 -2.58 11.78 3.34
C GLN A 247 -3.91 12.36 2.86
N GLU A 248 -3.88 13.35 1.97
CA GLU A 248 -5.10 13.93 1.40
C GLU A 248 -5.83 12.91 0.52
N LEU A 249 -5.09 12.12 -0.28
CA LEU A 249 -5.66 11.02 -1.07
C LEU A 249 -6.36 10.02 -0.16
N GLY A 250 -5.75 9.66 0.98
CA GLY A 250 -6.36 8.80 1.98
C GLY A 250 -7.66 9.38 2.53
N SER A 251 -7.71 10.67 2.85
CA SER A 251 -8.93 11.33 3.33
C SER A 251 -10.03 11.38 2.26
N VAL A 252 -9.68 11.69 1.00
CA VAL A 252 -10.61 11.61 -0.14
C VAL A 252 -11.15 10.20 -0.28
N THR A 253 -10.31 9.19 -0.14
CA THR A 253 -10.68 7.77 -0.24
C THR A 253 -11.65 7.37 0.88
N GLN A 254 -11.40 7.76 2.13
CA GLN A 254 -12.30 7.45 3.27
C GLN A 254 -13.73 7.98 3.10
N GLY A 255 -13.89 9.10 2.39
CA GLY A 255 -15.22 9.67 2.11
C GLY A 255 -15.92 9.03 0.91
N ALA A 256 -15.25 8.20 0.12
CA ALA A 256 -15.82 7.57 -1.06
C ALA A 256 -16.68 6.35 -0.71
N ARG A 257 -17.68 6.08 -1.53
CA ARG A 257 -18.53 4.89 -1.41
C ARG A 257 -17.78 3.62 -1.78
N PHE A 258 -16.91 3.70 -2.76
CA PHE A 258 -16.00 2.64 -3.21
C PHE A 258 -14.87 3.24 -4.06
N VAL A 259 -13.87 2.42 -4.31
CA VAL A 259 -12.72 2.74 -5.16
C VAL A 259 -12.63 1.73 -6.30
N VAL A 260 -12.36 2.20 -7.52
CA VAL A 260 -11.92 1.36 -8.64
C VAL A 260 -10.46 1.68 -8.95
N CYS A 261 -9.59 0.67 -8.91
CA CYS A 261 -8.16 0.87 -9.17
C CYS A 261 -7.48 -0.42 -9.66
N HIS A 262 -6.27 -0.29 -10.15
CA HIS A 262 -5.40 -1.43 -10.42
C HIS A 262 -4.81 -2.01 -9.12
N ASN A 263 -4.28 -3.23 -9.21
CA ASN A 263 -3.45 -3.78 -8.14
C ASN A 263 -2.21 -2.90 -7.93
N GLY A 264 -1.98 -2.46 -6.71
CA GLY A 264 -0.87 -1.55 -6.38
C GLY A 264 -0.96 -0.94 -5.00
N GLY A 265 -0.05 0.00 -4.74
CA GLY A 265 0.04 0.63 -3.42
C GLY A 265 -1.23 1.34 -2.98
N TYR A 266 -1.91 2.01 -3.91
CA TYR A 266 -3.17 2.72 -3.62
C TYR A 266 -4.31 1.77 -3.25
N MET A 267 -4.42 0.62 -3.93
CA MET A 267 -5.39 -0.43 -3.58
C MET A 267 -5.28 -0.82 -2.09
N HIS A 268 -4.06 -1.06 -1.64
CA HIS A 268 -3.81 -1.44 -0.23
C HIS A 268 -4.12 -0.30 0.73
N LEU A 269 -3.83 0.95 0.36
CA LEU A 269 -4.19 2.13 1.14
C LEU A 269 -5.71 2.24 1.30
N ALA A 270 -6.46 2.15 0.21
CA ALA A 270 -7.93 2.25 0.21
C ALA A 270 -8.57 1.14 1.07
N SER A 271 -8.11 -0.10 0.88
CA SER A 271 -8.54 -1.26 1.66
C SER A 271 -8.25 -1.08 3.17
N ALA A 272 -7.05 -0.62 3.52
CA ALA A 272 -6.66 -0.38 4.92
C ALA A 272 -7.47 0.74 5.59
N LEU A 273 -8.00 1.68 4.80
CA LEU A 273 -8.90 2.74 5.27
C LEU A 273 -10.37 2.30 5.42
N GLY A 274 -10.67 1.04 5.05
CA GLY A 274 -12.01 0.46 5.14
C GLY A 274 -12.95 0.86 3.99
N THR A 275 -12.46 1.55 2.97
CA THR A 275 -13.25 1.87 1.78
C THR A 275 -13.28 0.66 0.86
N PRO A 276 -14.47 0.19 0.43
CA PRO A 276 -14.58 -0.95 -0.48
C PRO A 276 -13.78 -0.73 -1.77
N VAL A 277 -12.97 -1.71 -2.16
CA VAL A 277 -12.09 -1.64 -3.33
C VAL A 277 -12.55 -2.64 -4.39
N ILE A 278 -12.71 -2.18 -5.61
CA ILE A 278 -12.84 -3.01 -6.81
C ILE A 278 -11.49 -2.99 -7.54
N ALA A 279 -10.70 -4.04 -7.35
CA ALA A 279 -9.33 -4.12 -7.80
C ALA A 279 -9.19 -4.90 -9.10
N LEU A 280 -8.57 -4.28 -10.11
CA LEU A 280 -8.33 -4.88 -11.42
C LEU A 280 -6.97 -5.61 -11.40
N PHE A 281 -7.00 -6.93 -11.54
CA PHE A 281 -5.80 -7.78 -11.57
C PHE A 281 -5.50 -8.30 -12.97
N GLY A 282 -4.25 -8.65 -13.21
CA GLY A 282 -3.78 -9.24 -14.47
C GLY A 282 -2.45 -9.98 -14.28
N VAL A 283 -1.34 -9.26 -14.32
CA VAL A 283 0.01 -9.83 -14.33
C VAL A 283 0.39 -10.56 -13.03
N VAL A 284 -0.12 -10.09 -11.88
CA VAL A 284 0.18 -10.68 -10.56
C VAL A 284 -0.97 -11.53 -10.04
N HIS A 285 -0.64 -12.50 -9.18
CA HIS A 285 -1.63 -13.42 -8.62
C HIS A 285 -2.47 -12.76 -7.53
N PRO A 286 -3.81 -12.76 -7.64
CA PRO A 286 -4.67 -12.13 -6.63
C PRO A 286 -4.50 -12.73 -5.24
N GLU A 287 -4.34 -14.04 -5.11
CA GLU A 287 -4.19 -14.71 -3.81
C GLU A 287 -2.99 -14.22 -3.01
N VAL A 288 -1.97 -13.67 -3.68
CA VAL A 288 -0.77 -13.14 -3.01
C VAL A 288 -0.91 -11.66 -2.68
N TRP A 289 -1.61 -10.90 -3.54
CA TRP A 289 -1.62 -9.44 -3.48
C TRP A 289 -3.01 -8.82 -3.37
N LYS A 290 -4.06 -9.62 -3.13
CA LYS A 290 -5.41 -9.07 -2.97
C LYS A 290 -5.49 -8.10 -1.79
N PRO A 291 -6.40 -7.12 -1.85
CA PRO A 291 -6.70 -6.27 -0.71
C PRO A 291 -7.33 -7.09 0.43
N LEU A 292 -7.27 -6.60 1.67
CA LEU A 292 -7.65 -7.36 2.88
C LEU A 292 -8.97 -6.88 3.51
N GLY A 293 -9.64 -5.91 2.92
CA GLY A 293 -10.91 -5.38 3.42
C GLY A 293 -12.07 -6.38 3.20
N LYS A 294 -13.04 -6.35 4.11
CA LYS A 294 -14.19 -7.28 4.11
C LYS A 294 -15.05 -7.14 2.83
N HIS A 295 -15.13 -5.95 2.27
CA HIS A 295 -15.99 -5.62 1.13
C HIS A 295 -15.21 -5.44 -0.18
N ASP A 296 -13.93 -5.77 -0.15
CA ASP A 296 -13.07 -5.66 -1.33
C ASP A 296 -13.40 -6.77 -2.33
N GLN A 297 -13.36 -6.41 -3.61
CA GLN A 297 -13.59 -7.31 -4.74
C GLN A 297 -12.38 -7.30 -5.66
N VAL A 298 -12.09 -8.45 -6.24
CA VAL A 298 -11.01 -8.63 -7.20
C VAL A 298 -11.61 -9.03 -8.54
N ILE A 299 -11.34 -8.26 -9.58
CA ILE A 299 -11.66 -8.61 -10.95
C ILE A 299 -10.41 -9.20 -11.61
N TYR A 300 -10.48 -10.46 -11.94
CA TYR A 300 -9.36 -11.22 -12.49
C TYR A 300 -9.87 -12.24 -13.52
N LYS A 301 -9.31 -12.15 -14.73
CA LYS A 301 -9.56 -13.14 -15.78
C LYS A 301 -8.47 -14.20 -15.71
N ASN A 302 -8.82 -15.37 -15.21
CA ASN A 302 -7.89 -16.48 -15.05
C ASN A 302 -7.67 -17.17 -16.41
N ILE A 303 -6.82 -16.58 -17.25
CA ILE A 303 -6.41 -17.14 -18.53
C ILE A 303 -5.10 -17.93 -18.38
N GLU A 304 -4.75 -18.74 -19.37
CA GLU A 304 -3.62 -19.67 -19.32
C GLU A 304 -2.30 -18.98 -19.01
N CYS A 305 -2.01 -17.83 -19.64
CA CYS A 305 -0.76 -17.08 -19.43
C CYS A 305 -0.73 -16.25 -18.14
N SER A 306 -1.84 -16.09 -17.40
CA SER A 306 -1.92 -15.27 -16.20
C SER A 306 -2.05 -16.14 -14.93
N PRO A 307 -1.32 -15.82 -13.85
CA PRO A 307 -0.42 -14.69 -13.64
C PRO A 307 0.97 -14.88 -14.28
N CYS A 308 1.49 -13.85 -14.91
CA CYS A 308 2.76 -13.90 -15.65
C CYS A 308 4.00 -14.20 -14.78
N TYR A 309 3.94 -13.96 -13.46
CA TYR A 309 5.00 -14.35 -12.51
C TYR A 309 5.31 -15.86 -12.50
N LYS A 310 4.44 -16.70 -13.05
CA LYS A 310 4.74 -18.12 -13.26
C LYS A 310 5.83 -18.32 -14.32
N HIS A 311 5.90 -17.44 -15.29
CA HIS A 311 6.75 -17.55 -16.47
C HIS A 311 7.95 -16.61 -16.43
N THR A 312 7.81 -15.45 -15.81
CA THR A 312 8.88 -14.45 -15.67
C THR A 312 9.09 -14.10 -14.19
N ARG A 313 10.31 -13.76 -13.82
CA ARG A 313 10.59 -13.25 -12.46
C ARG A 313 10.25 -11.77 -12.28
N LYS A 314 9.70 -11.14 -13.32
CA LYS A 314 9.33 -9.74 -13.36
C LYS A 314 7.83 -9.61 -13.63
N PRO A 315 7.19 -8.52 -13.19
CA PRO A 315 5.78 -8.25 -13.48
C PRO A 315 5.60 -7.75 -14.92
N GLU A 316 6.06 -8.52 -15.89
CA GLU A 316 5.97 -8.25 -17.31
C GLU A 316 4.97 -9.22 -17.94
N CYS A 317 4.22 -8.76 -18.94
CA CYS A 317 3.36 -9.64 -19.68
C CYS A 317 4.20 -10.61 -20.52
N TYR A 318 3.99 -11.89 -20.33
CA TYR A 318 4.68 -12.95 -21.06
C TYR A 318 4.38 -12.90 -22.57
N GLU A 319 3.11 -12.68 -22.93
CA GLU A 319 2.64 -12.59 -24.30
C GLU A 319 2.81 -11.19 -24.91
N GLY A 320 3.17 -10.17 -24.12
CA GLY A 320 3.35 -8.80 -24.55
C GLY A 320 2.05 -8.00 -24.75
N ASP A 321 0.88 -8.61 -24.64
CA ASP A 321 -0.42 -8.05 -25.04
C ASP A 321 -1.36 -7.68 -23.88
N ALA A 322 -1.11 -8.20 -22.69
CA ALA A 322 -1.98 -8.02 -21.52
C ALA A 322 -3.45 -8.39 -21.75
N GLU A 323 -3.72 -9.47 -22.48
CA GLU A 323 -5.06 -9.94 -22.83
C GLU A 323 -5.94 -10.10 -21.60
N CYS A 324 -5.39 -10.61 -20.48
CA CYS A 324 -6.10 -10.72 -19.20
C CYS A 324 -6.72 -9.40 -18.74
N LYS A 325 -6.11 -8.27 -19.05
CA LYS A 325 -6.64 -6.93 -18.75
C LYS A 325 -7.69 -6.49 -19.78
N ARG A 326 -7.46 -6.79 -21.05
CA ARG A 326 -8.41 -6.46 -22.12
C ARG A 326 -9.74 -7.21 -22.00
N MET A 327 -9.72 -8.43 -21.47
CA MET A 327 -10.91 -9.24 -21.24
C MET A 327 -11.78 -8.74 -20.06
N ILE A 328 -11.28 -7.85 -19.22
CA ILE A 328 -12.10 -7.23 -18.17
C ILE A 328 -13.04 -6.23 -18.83
N GLU A 329 -14.35 -6.45 -18.71
CA GLU A 329 -15.39 -5.55 -19.21
C GLU A 329 -15.96 -4.66 -18.11
N VAL A 330 -16.59 -3.55 -18.49
CA VAL A 330 -17.20 -2.62 -17.52
C VAL A 330 -18.33 -3.33 -16.73
N GLU A 331 -18.99 -4.27 -17.36
CA GLU A 331 -20.05 -5.10 -16.78
C GLU A 331 -19.56 -5.98 -15.63
N ASP A 332 -18.30 -6.48 -15.69
CA ASP A 332 -17.68 -7.21 -14.58
C ASP A 332 -17.59 -6.37 -13.31
N LEU A 333 -17.36 -5.07 -13.46
CA LEU A 333 -17.23 -4.15 -12.33
C LEU A 333 -18.58 -3.86 -11.67
N PHE A 334 -19.69 -3.81 -12.42
CA PHE A 334 -21.00 -3.54 -11.85
C PHE A 334 -21.43 -4.63 -10.87
N ALA A 335 -21.24 -5.89 -11.20
CA ALA A 335 -21.52 -6.99 -10.28
C ALA A 335 -20.70 -6.87 -8.98
N ALA A 336 -19.44 -6.48 -9.10
CA ALA A 336 -18.57 -6.27 -7.94
C ALA A 336 -18.97 -5.03 -7.11
N ILE A 337 -19.38 -3.94 -7.75
CA ILE A 337 -19.89 -2.73 -7.08
C ILE A 337 -21.15 -3.08 -6.29
N ASP A 338 -22.12 -3.75 -6.91
CA ASP A 338 -23.37 -4.13 -6.27
C ASP A 338 -23.13 -5.00 -5.01
N GLN A 339 -22.19 -5.94 -5.08
CA GLN A 339 -21.80 -6.78 -3.94
C GLN A 339 -21.05 -6.00 -2.83
N SER A 340 -20.18 -5.06 -3.21
CA SER A 340 -19.32 -4.34 -2.27
C SER A 340 -20.06 -3.31 -1.43
N VAL A 341 -21.04 -2.61 -2.02
CA VAL A 341 -21.68 -1.44 -1.40
C VAL A 341 -23.17 -1.65 -1.09
N GLY A 342 -23.71 -2.83 -1.38
CA GLY A 342 -25.11 -3.16 -1.10
C GLY A 342 -26.11 -2.25 -1.82
N LEU A 343 -25.78 -1.88 -3.06
CA LEU A 343 -26.59 -0.99 -3.91
C LEU A 343 -27.50 -1.79 -4.84
#